data_aa4bd9f6125fe0c14e508ae0fc4edea8
#
_entry.id   aa4bd9f6125fe0c14e508ae0fc4edea8
#
_cell.length_a   1.000
_cell.length_b   1.000
_cell.length_c   1.000
_cell.angle_alpha   90.00
_cell.angle_beta   90.00
_cell.angle_gamma   90.00
#
_symmetry.space_group_name_H-M   'P 1'
#
loop_
_entity.id
_entity.type
_entity.pdbx_description
1 polymer ?
#
loop_
_entity_poly.entity_id
_entity_poly.type
_entity_poly.pdbx_seq_one_letter_code
_entity_poly.pdbx_strand_id
1 'polypeptide(L)'
;MLRQVWFAGDHSDIGGSYPENESRLSDNALLWMLDQLKELPDPLLLDESVLRVYPSGTGPQHDECRKGFAGIWKRLGFKWNMKYRDIDNDAPLHPSVLERFAAPAILNYDLIAPYRPEPLRNHEQVKHYYV
;
A
#
# COMPACT_ATOMS: atom_id res chain seq x y z
N MET A 1 -11.08 -17.24 12.04
CA MET A 1 -10.55 -17.41 10.67
C MET A 1 -9.59 -16.26 10.41
N LEU A 2 -8.35 -16.51 10.00
CA LEU A 2 -7.39 -15.47 9.61
C LEU A 2 -7.65 -15.07 8.16
N ARG A 3 -7.75 -13.77 7.88
CA ARG A 3 -7.80 -13.22 6.52
C ARG A 3 -6.59 -12.30 6.33
N GLN A 4 -5.91 -12.43 5.22
CA GLN A 4 -4.76 -11.62 4.86
C GLN A 4 -4.90 -11.17 3.41
N VAL A 5 -4.50 -9.93 3.15
CA VAL A 5 -4.45 -9.36 1.81
C VAL A 5 -3.26 -8.40 1.72
N TRP A 6 -2.62 -8.33 0.57
CA TRP A 6 -1.50 -7.45 0.33
C TRP A 6 -1.95 -6.12 -0.28
N PHE A 7 -1.38 -5.04 0.25
CA PHE A 7 -1.55 -3.67 -0.23
C PHE A 7 -0.22 -3.13 -0.75
N ALA A 8 -0.28 -2.12 -1.61
CA ALA A 8 0.89 -1.34 -2.00
C ALA A 8 1.17 -0.26 -0.96
N GLY A 9 2.45 -0.02 -0.69
CA GLY A 9 2.89 1.03 0.21
C GLY A 9 3.85 0.55 1.30
N ASP A 10 4.41 1.49 2.04
CA ASP A 10 5.16 1.21 3.25
C ASP A 10 4.22 1.03 4.46
N HIS A 11 4.76 0.87 5.67
CA HIS A 11 3.93 0.65 6.86
C HIS A 11 3.04 1.85 7.20
N SER A 12 3.46 3.06 6.90
CA SER A 12 2.69 4.28 7.13
C SER A 12 1.64 4.53 6.04
N ASP A 13 1.91 4.09 4.79
CA ASP A 13 0.92 4.06 3.71
C ASP A 13 -0.24 3.09 4.02
N ILE A 14 0.01 2.06 4.81
CA ILE A 14 -1.01 1.07 5.20
C ILE A 14 -1.67 1.43 6.53
N GLY A 15 -0.86 1.81 7.53
CA GLY A 15 -1.32 2.06 8.90
C GLY A 15 -1.88 3.46 9.13
N GLY A 16 -1.64 4.40 8.21
CA GLY A 16 -2.10 5.78 8.30
C GLY A 16 -1.30 6.63 9.29
N SER A 17 -0.33 7.38 8.80
CA SER A 17 0.39 8.41 9.59
C SER A 17 0.78 9.62 8.76
N TYR A 18 0.47 9.59 7.47
CA TYR A 18 0.64 10.73 6.58
C TYR A 18 -0.53 11.72 6.68
N PRO A 19 -0.33 12.99 6.28
CA PRO A 19 -1.40 13.97 6.20
C PRO A 19 -2.57 13.49 5.31
N GLU A 20 -3.75 13.99 5.58
CA GLU A 20 -4.98 13.53 4.91
C GLU A 20 -4.88 13.56 3.38
N ASN A 21 -4.28 14.60 2.80
CA ASN A 21 -4.11 14.74 1.35
C ASN A 21 -3.11 13.73 0.73
N GLU A 22 -2.36 13.01 1.54
CA GLU A 22 -1.38 11.98 1.13
C GLU A 22 -1.77 10.56 1.57
N SER A 23 -2.90 10.38 2.27
CA SER A 23 -3.32 9.14 2.92
C SER A 23 -4.19 8.22 2.05
N ARG A 24 -4.20 8.40 0.74
CA ARG A 24 -5.06 7.64 -0.18
C ARG A 24 -4.89 6.12 -0.09
N LEU A 25 -3.66 5.65 0.14
CA LEU A 25 -3.36 4.21 0.25
C LEU A 25 -3.85 3.64 1.58
N SER A 26 -3.67 4.34 2.69
CA SER A 26 -4.16 3.89 4.01
C SER A 26 -5.68 3.86 4.09
N ASP A 27 -6.37 4.72 3.35
CA ASP A 27 -7.83 4.71 3.26
C ASP A 27 -8.35 3.40 2.67
N ASN A 28 -7.64 2.79 1.70
CA ASN A 28 -7.98 1.46 1.19
C ASN A 28 -7.86 0.38 2.28
N ALA A 29 -6.79 0.42 3.07
CA ALA A 29 -6.55 -0.54 4.15
C ALA A 29 -7.59 -0.38 5.26
N LEU A 30 -7.93 0.87 5.63
CA LEU A 30 -8.95 1.18 6.61
C LEU A 30 -10.33 0.65 6.17
N LEU A 31 -10.76 0.94 4.95
CA LEU A 31 -12.05 0.45 4.44
C LEU A 31 -12.11 -1.07 4.42
N TRP A 32 -11.05 -1.73 3.93
CA TRP A 32 -10.99 -3.19 3.95
C TRP A 32 -11.13 -3.73 5.38
N MET A 33 -10.46 -3.13 6.37
CA MET A 33 -10.57 -3.54 7.76
C MET A 33 -11.99 -3.35 8.29
N LEU A 34 -12.64 -2.22 7.99
CA LEU A 34 -14.03 -1.96 8.38
C LEU A 34 -15.00 -2.97 7.77
N ASP A 35 -14.80 -3.34 6.51
CA ASP A 35 -15.61 -4.36 5.84
C ASP A 35 -15.43 -5.74 6.49
N GLN A 36 -14.20 -6.10 6.89
CA GLN A 36 -13.99 -7.35 7.63
C GLN A 36 -14.70 -7.35 9.01
N LEU A 37 -14.76 -6.21 9.68
CA LEU A 37 -15.47 -6.08 10.96
C LEU A 37 -16.98 -6.21 10.80
N LYS A 38 -17.55 -5.73 9.70
CA LYS A 38 -18.97 -5.89 9.37
C LYS A 38 -19.37 -7.35 9.08
N GLU A 39 -18.43 -8.15 8.59
CA GLU A 39 -18.65 -9.57 8.26
C GLU A 39 -18.52 -10.52 9.45
N LEU A 40 -18.18 -10.02 10.64
CA LEU A 40 -18.12 -10.86 11.84
C LEU A 40 -19.51 -11.42 12.19
N PRO A 41 -19.59 -12.62 12.82
CA PRO A 41 -20.85 -13.17 13.32
C PRO A 41 -21.57 -12.26 14.30
N ASP A 42 -20.81 -11.46 15.06
CA ASP A 42 -21.28 -10.40 15.95
C ASP A 42 -20.62 -9.08 15.50
N PRO A 43 -21.22 -8.37 14.54
CA PRO A 43 -20.61 -7.21 13.92
C PRO A 43 -20.48 -6.06 14.93
N LEU A 44 -19.35 -5.32 14.84
CA LEU A 44 -19.20 -4.10 15.60
C LEU A 44 -20.11 -2.99 15.04
N LEU A 45 -20.73 -2.23 15.93
CA LEU A 45 -21.47 -1.03 15.54
C LEU A 45 -20.47 0.08 15.19
N LEU A 46 -20.55 0.53 13.96
CA LEU A 46 -19.68 1.59 13.43
C LEU A 46 -20.49 2.85 13.15
N ASP A 47 -20.03 3.98 13.64
CA ASP A 47 -20.58 5.28 13.24
C ASP A 47 -19.88 5.78 11.97
N GLU A 48 -20.46 5.43 10.84
CA GLU A 48 -19.91 5.83 9.52
C GLU A 48 -20.12 7.33 9.23
N SER A 49 -20.96 8.04 10.01
CA SER A 49 -21.21 9.46 9.78
C SER A 49 -20.00 10.35 10.02
N VAL A 50 -19.05 9.88 10.86
CA VAL A 50 -17.78 10.58 11.16
C VAL A 50 -16.62 10.13 10.30
N LEU A 51 -16.80 9.06 9.51
CA LEU A 51 -15.77 8.52 8.66
C LEU A 51 -15.46 9.47 7.49
N ARG A 52 -14.18 9.77 7.31
CA ARG A 52 -13.66 10.60 6.21
C ARG A 52 -12.55 9.83 5.53
N VAL A 53 -12.89 9.15 4.43
CA VAL A 53 -11.93 8.35 3.65
C VAL A 53 -12.11 8.64 2.16
N TYR A 54 -11.01 8.68 1.45
CA TYR A 54 -10.96 8.94 0.01
C TYR A 54 -9.99 7.95 -0.65
N PRO A 55 -10.33 6.65 -0.68
CA PRO A 55 -9.43 5.60 -1.14
C PRO A 55 -9.06 5.77 -2.62
N SER A 56 -7.81 5.52 -2.94
CA SER A 56 -7.32 5.44 -4.31
C SER A 56 -6.10 4.54 -4.38
N GLY A 57 -6.12 3.54 -5.25
CA GLY A 57 -4.96 2.68 -5.51
C GLY A 57 -3.82 3.43 -6.19
N THR A 58 -4.11 4.54 -6.88
CA THR A 58 -3.11 5.38 -7.55
C THR A 58 -2.56 6.52 -6.69
N GLY A 59 -2.96 6.59 -5.42
CA GLY A 59 -2.45 7.58 -4.48
C GLY A 59 -0.93 7.55 -4.33
N PRO A 60 -0.31 8.63 -3.81
CA PRO A 60 1.13 8.69 -3.61
C PRO A 60 1.58 7.55 -2.69
N GLN A 61 2.71 6.94 -3.03
CA GLN A 61 3.39 5.96 -2.20
C GLN A 61 4.67 6.58 -1.65
N HIS A 62 4.88 6.41 -0.36
CA HIS A 62 6.02 6.98 0.34
C HIS A 62 7.18 5.97 0.47
N ASP A 63 8.36 6.50 0.75
CA ASP A 63 9.57 5.72 1.01
C ASP A 63 10.35 6.34 2.16
N GLU A 64 10.12 5.84 3.35
CA GLU A 64 10.80 6.31 4.56
C GLU A 64 12.30 5.98 4.57
N CYS A 65 12.74 5.02 3.74
CA CYS A 65 14.16 4.71 3.59
C CYS A 65 14.93 5.80 2.83
N ARG A 66 14.25 6.64 2.05
CA ARG A 66 14.85 7.70 1.24
C ARG A 66 14.72 9.08 1.87
N LYS A 67 13.66 9.34 2.62
CA LYS A 67 13.32 10.66 3.21
C LYS A 67 13.28 10.59 4.74
N GLY A 68 13.37 11.75 5.40
CA GLY A 68 13.27 11.88 6.85
C GLY A 68 14.52 11.47 7.61
N PHE A 69 14.34 10.82 8.74
CA PHE A 69 15.42 10.43 9.66
C PHE A 69 16.44 9.52 8.99
N ALA A 70 16.02 8.64 8.08
CA ALA A 70 16.91 7.78 7.31
C ALA A 70 17.90 8.58 6.44
N GLY A 71 17.49 9.75 5.92
CA GLY A 71 18.36 10.65 5.18
C GLY A 71 19.54 11.19 6.00
N ILE A 72 19.30 11.51 7.28
CA ILE A 72 20.34 11.99 8.23
C ILE A 72 21.31 10.85 8.55
N TRP A 73 20.82 9.64 8.82
CA TRP A 73 21.65 8.46 9.10
C TRP A 73 22.49 8.05 7.90
N LYS A 74 21.94 8.15 6.69
CA LYS A 74 22.69 7.91 5.46
C LYS A 74 23.85 8.91 5.29
N ARG A 75 23.64 10.17 5.69
CA ARG A 75 24.69 11.20 5.68
C ARG A 75 25.79 10.94 6.72
N LEU A 76 25.48 10.19 7.78
CA LEU A 76 26.43 9.72 8.81
C LEU A 76 27.10 8.38 8.44
N GLY A 77 26.89 7.86 7.21
CA GLY A 77 27.54 6.65 6.72
C GLY A 77 26.80 5.33 7.04
N PHE A 78 25.64 5.38 7.65
CA PHE A 78 24.81 4.19 7.85
C PHE A 78 24.05 3.85 6.57
N LYS A 79 24.18 2.61 6.07
CA LYS A 79 23.42 2.11 4.94
C LYS A 79 22.07 1.58 5.44
N TRP A 80 21.01 2.31 5.15
CA TRP A 80 19.64 1.79 5.30
C TRP A 80 19.24 1.12 3.98
N ASN A 81 19.20 -0.20 3.97
CA ASN A 81 18.82 -0.95 2.78
C ASN A 81 17.29 -1.15 2.78
N MET A 82 16.64 -0.72 1.71
CA MET A 82 15.25 -1.08 1.47
C MET A 82 15.17 -2.61 1.30
N LYS A 83 14.31 -3.24 2.08
CA LYS A 83 14.00 -4.66 1.94
C LYS A 83 12.54 -4.83 1.57
N TYR A 84 12.30 -5.36 0.41
CA TYR A 84 10.97 -5.80 0.03
C TYR A 84 10.58 -7.06 0.80
N ARG A 85 9.28 -7.21 1.04
CA ARG A 85 8.75 -8.45 1.60
C ARG A 85 8.66 -9.50 0.50
N ASP A 86 8.95 -10.74 0.85
CA ASP A 86 8.67 -11.88 -0.02
C ASP A 86 7.16 -12.08 -0.07
N ILE A 87 6.61 -12.20 -1.27
CA ILE A 87 5.18 -12.36 -1.52
C ILE A 87 5.01 -13.61 -2.37
N ASP A 88 4.18 -14.53 -1.90
CA ASP A 88 3.87 -15.73 -2.66
C ASP A 88 3.16 -15.37 -3.98
N ASN A 89 3.44 -16.11 -5.04
CA ASN A 89 2.93 -15.79 -6.38
C ASN A 89 1.40 -15.84 -6.51
N ASP A 90 0.72 -16.50 -5.59
CA ASP A 90 -0.74 -16.64 -5.51
C ASP A 90 -1.35 -15.90 -4.31
N ALA A 91 -0.55 -15.11 -3.58
CA ALA A 91 -1.01 -14.37 -2.40
C ALA A 91 -2.15 -13.38 -2.76
N PRO A 92 -3.19 -13.26 -1.94
CA PRO A 92 -4.30 -12.35 -2.24
C PRO A 92 -3.82 -10.89 -2.28
N LEU A 93 -3.99 -10.22 -3.43
CA LEU A 93 -3.76 -8.79 -3.59
C LEU A 93 -5.07 -8.03 -3.41
N HIS A 94 -5.02 -6.91 -2.69
CA HIS A 94 -6.18 -6.02 -2.63
C HIS A 94 -6.43 -5.38 -4.01
N PRO A 95 -7.70 -5.13 -4.41
CA PRO A 95 -8.02 -4.51 -5.69
C PRO A 95 -7.28 -3.20 -5.98
N SER A 96 -6.96 -2.41 -4.98
CA SER A 96 -6.16 -1.18 -5.13
C SER A 96 -4.75 -1.42 -5.70
N VAL A 97 -4.17 -2.62 -5.48
CA VAL A 97 -2.90 -3.01 -6.12
C VAL A 97 -3.09 -3.22 -7.62
N LEU A 98 -4.17 -3.87 -8.01
CA LEU A 98 -4.50 -4.11 -9.43
C LEU A 98 -4.81 -2.79 -10.15
N GLU A 99 -5.53 -1.86 -9.50
CA GLU A 99 -5.76 -0.50 -9.99
C GLU A 99 -4.43 0.21 -10.27
N ARG A 100 -3.46 0.09 -9.36
CA ARG A 100 -2.13 0.65 -9.48
C ARG A 100 -1.35 0.10 -10.69
N PHE A 101 -1.45 -1.21 -10.92
CA PHE A 101 -0.84 -1.86 -12.08
C PHE A 101 -1.47 -1.43 -13.41
N ALA A 102 -2.79 -1.23 -13.42
CA ALA A 102 -3.53 -0.83 -14.60
C ALA A 102 -3.31 0.64 -14.99
N ALA A 103 -2.92 1.48 -14.05
CA ALA A 103 -2.62 2.88 -14.32
C ALA A 103 -1.40 3.01 -15.25
N PRO A 104 -1.46 3.86 -16.29
CA PRO A 104 -0.35 4.02 -17.26
C PRO A 104 0.91 4.57 -16.59
N ALA A 105 0.75 5.42 -15.60
CA ALA A 105 1.82 5.93 -14.75
C ALA A 105 1.25 6.41 -13.42
N ILE A 106 2.02 6.27 -12.37
CA ILE A 106 1.71 6.76 -11.03
C ILE A 106 2.93 7.45 -10.43
N LEU A 107 2.67 8.30 -9.45
CA LEU A 107 3.75 8.86 -8.64
C LEU A 107 4.22 7.77 -7.65
N ASN A 108 5.39 7.22 -7.91
CA ASN A 108 6.05 6.25 -7.06
C ASN A 108 7.30 6.91 -6.47
N TYR A 109 7.19 7.37 -5.23
CA TYR A 109 8.15 8.25 -4.56
C TYR A 109 8.24 9.62 -5.27
N ASP A 110 9.29 9.86 -6.04
CA ASP A 110 9.58 11.06 -6.83
C ASP A 110 9.63 10.78 -8.35
N LEU A 111 9.27 9.57 -8.75
CA LEU A 111 9.27 9.14 -10.14
C LEU A 111 7.86 8.84 -10.62
N ILE A 112 7.48 9.41 -11.75
CA ILE A 112 6.24 9.06 -12.45
C ILE A 112 6.55 7.94 -13.44
N ALA A 113 6.06 6.75 -13.17
CA ALA A 113 6.29 5.56 -13.98
C ALA A 113 5.17 4.52 -13.78
N PRO A 114 5.04 3.52 -14.67
CA PRO A 114 4.20 2.37 -14.42
C PRO A 114 4.62 1.64 -13.13
N TYR A 115 3.64 1.19 -12.34
CA TYR A 115 3.91 0.47 -11.10
C TYR A 115 4.32 -0.99 -11.40
N ARG A 116 5.57 -1.32 -11.17
CA ARG A 116 6.16 -2.64 -11.46
C ARG A 116 7.16 -3.07 -10.39
N PRO A 117 6.71 -3.33 -9.13
CA PRO A 117 7.60 -3.72 -8.04
C PRO A 117 8.14 -5.14 -8.25
N GLU A 118 9.44 -5.34 -8.05
CA GLU A 118 10.12 -6.61 -8.30
C GLU A 118 9.52 -7.82 -7.57
N PRO A 119 9.03 -7.72 -6.30
CA PRO A 119 8.43 -8.86 -5.61
C PRO A 119 7.17 -9.43 -6.29
N LEU A 120 6.50 -8.67 -7.14
CA LEU A 120 5.29 -9.09 -7.83
C LEU A 120 5.52 -9.52 -9.30
N ARG A 121 6.78 -9.57 -9.74
CA ARG A 121 7.12 -9.91 -11.14
C ARG A 121 6.49 -11.24 -11.60
N ASN A 122 6.48 -12.24 -10.75
CA ASN A 122 5.97 -13.58 -11.06
C ASN A 122 4.57 -13.84 -10.49
N HIS A 123 3.94 -12.84 -9.88
CA HIS A 123 2.64 -13.00 -9.25
C HIS A 123 1.54 -13.23 -10.30
N GLU A 124 0.68 -14.23 -10.08
CA GLU A 124 -0.28 -14.72 -11.08
C GLU A 124 -1.20 -13.64 -11.65
N GLN A 125 -1.66 -12.73 -10.81
CA GLN A 125 -2.61 -11.68 -11.21
C GLN A 125 -1.97 -10.53 -12.02
N VAL A 126 -0.65 -10.31 -11.88
CA VAL A 126 0.00 -9.09 -12.42
C VAL A 126 1.23 -9.35 -13.29
N LYS A 127 1.70 -10.60 -13.39
CA LYS A 127 2.88 -10.96 -14.21
C LYS A 127 2.80 -10.50 -15.65
N HIS A 128 1.59 -10.42 -16.22
CA HIS A 128 1.39 -9.97 -17.61
C HIS A 128 1.74 -8.49 -17.85
N TYR A 129 1.90 -7.69 -16.78
CA TYR A 129 2.35 -6.30 -16.89
C TYR A 129 3.87 -6.14 -17.00
N TYR A 130 4.65 -7.21 -16.82
CA TYR A 130 6.13 -7.17 -16.86
C TYR A 130 6.71 -7.61 -18.21
N VAL A 131 5.97 -7.44 -19.25
CA VAL A 131 6.38 -7.79 -20.63
C VAL A 131 7.32 -6.72 -21.20
#